data_d3a16eac396d7d511800e0b3971a2acb
#
_entry.id   d3a16eac396d7d511800e0b3971a2acb
#
_cell.length_a   1.000
_cell.length_b   1.000
_cell.length_c   1.000
_cell.angle_alpha   90.00
_cell.angle_beta   90.00
_cell.angle_gamma   90.00
#
_symmetry.space_group_name_H-M   'P 1'
#
loop_
_entity.id
_entity.type
_entity.pdbx_description
1 polymer ?
#
loop_
_entity_poly.entity_id
_entity_poly.type
_entity_poly.pdbx_seq_one_letter_code
_entity_poly.pdbx_strand_id
1 'polypeptide(L)'
;FYTQYIGLRLSDWAWIIVVGKVWDAINDPLIGGMVDNVRIGKGSKFMPWITIGGSALIIFTTLSFMPIASMSYIFKVIYCLAIYCVWSVAYTMANVPYGALHSCITNDPSKRTNLSTFRSIGAGLAQVLSMLLPLIVYDKDNNLIGSRMVYVALVFSAIGLSGFMLVRLLVTERVVVEAHDKTEKMSYLKAVKGFFTNRPLLAITAVSFVQVICFMSMTSVNSIIFQ
;
A
#
# COMPACT_ATOMS: atom_id res chain seq x y z
N PHE A 1 -3.16 9.39 -15.95
CA PHE A 1 -2.05 10.33 -15.74
C PHE A 1 -0.81 9.91 -16.51
N TYR A 2 -0.24 8.73 -16.26
CA TYR A 2 1.04 8.31 -16.85
C TYR A 2 1.00 8.18 -18.37
N THR A 3 -0.09 7.66 -18.93
CA THR A 3 -0.27 7.50 -20.37
C THR A 3 -0.78 8.77 -21.05
N GLN A 4 -1.76 9.46 -20.44
CA GLN A 4 -2.42 10.63 -21.05
C GLN A 4 -1.64 11.93 -20.88
N TYR A 5 -1.04 12.15 -19.69
CA TYR A 5 -0.34 13.42 -19.38
C TYR A 5 1.18 13.30 -19.52
N ILE A 6 1.79 12.27 -18.91
CA ILE A 6 3.24 12.05 -19.01
C ILE A 6 3.61 11.58 -20.43
N GLY A 7 2.67 10.91 -21.13
CA GLY A 7 2.89 10.42 -22.50
C GLY A 7 3.70 9.14 -22.58
N LEU A 8 3.60 8.28 -21.57
CA LEU A 8 4.18 6.93 -21.63
C LEU A 8 3.34 6.04 -22.56
N ARG A 9 3.98 5.19 -23.33
CA ARG A 9 3.30 4.14 -24.10
C ARG A 9 2.64 3.17 -23.15
N LEU A 10 1.46 2.69 -23.51
CA LEU A 10 0.72 1.73 -22.68
C LEU A 10 1.52 0.44 -22.41
N SER A 11 2.31 -0.02 -23.39
CA SER A 11 3.22 -1.16 -23.23
C SER A 11 4.27 -0.93 -22.15
N ASP A 12 4.90 0.24 -22.13
CA ASP A 12 5.97 0.55 -21.20
C ASP A 12 5.42 0.75 -19.79
N TRP A 13 4.24 1.36 -19.68
CA TRP A 13 3.52 1.44 -18.41
C TRP A 13 3.12 0.04 -17.88
N ALA A 14 2.64 -0.85 -18.74
CA ALA A 14 2.35 -2.22 -18.37
C ALA A 14 3.60 -2.96 -17.86
N TRP A 15 4.76 -2.77 -18.51
CA TRP A 15 6.03 -3.33 -18.04
C TRP A 15 6.46 -2.76 -16.70
N ILE A 16 6.31 -1.46 -16.46
CA ILE A 16 6.60 -0.83 -15.17
C ILE A 16 5.76 -1.49 -14.07
N ILE A 17 4.46 -1.74 -14.32
CA ILE A 17 3.59 -2.41 -13.35
C ILE A 17 4.06 -3.85 -13.09
N VAL A 18 4.39 -4.61 -14.12
CA VAL A 18 4.85 -6.01 -13.98
C VAL A 18 6.15 -6.08 -13.16
N VAL A 19 7.15 -5.27 -13.54
CA VAL A 19 8.42 -5.19 -12.80
C VAL A 19 8.18 -4.75 -11.36
N GLY A 20 7.29 -3.76 -11.15
CA GLY A 20 6.88 -3.32 -9.82
C GLY A 20 6.26 -4.44 -8.99
N LYS A 21 5.41 -5.29 -9.58
CA LYS A 21 4.83 -6.44 -8.87
C LYS A 21 5.85 -7.51 -8.48
N VAL A 22 6.85 -7.74 -9.33
CA VAL A 22 8.00 -8.59 -8.98
C VAL A 22 8.80 -7.98 -7.84
N TRP A 23 9.01 -6.65 -7.86
CA TRP A 23 9.64 -5.92 -6.79
C TRP A 23 8.86 -6.05 -5.47
N ASP A 24 7.53 -5.86 -5.48
CA ASP A 24 6.65 -6.01 -4.32
C ASP A 24 6.82 -7.41 -3.69
N ALA A 25 6.83 -8.47 -4.52
CA ALA A 25 6.99 -9.85 -4.06
C ALA A 25 8.33 -10.11 -3.33
N ILE A 26 9.36 -9.33 -3.63
CA ILE A 26 10.67 -9.39 -2.96
C ILE A 26 10.69 -8.47 -1.75
N ASN A 27 10.21 -7.25 -1.91
CA ASN A 27 10.27 -6.20 -0.90
C ASN A 27 9.38 -6.50 0.32
N ASP A 28 8.16 -6.99 0.12
CA ASP A 28 7.21 -7.21 1.20
C ASP A 28 7.72 -8.19 2.26
N PRO A 29 8.27 -9.36 1.91
CA PRO A 29 8.88 -10.27 2.89
C PRO A 29 10.13 -9.69 3.56
N LEU A 30 10.94 -8.91 2.83
CA LEU A 30 12.15 -8.30 3.40
C LEU A 30 11.78 -7.27 4.48
N ILE A 31 10.86 -6.36 4.16
CA ILE A 31 10.38 -5.37 5.12
C ILE A 31 9.64 -6.04 6.27
N GLY A 32 8.81 -7.05 6.01
CA GLY A 32 8.14 -7.83 7.06
C GLY A 32 9.14 -8.44 8.03
N GLY A 33 10.19 -9.07 7.51
CA GLY A 33 11.29 -9.61 8.32
C GLY A 33 12.07 -8.53 9.09
N MET A 34 12.27 -7.35 8.51
CA MET A 34 12.88 -6.22 9.22
C MET A 34 12.00 -5.71 10.37
N VAL A 35 10.69 -5.54 10.14
CA VAL A 35 9.72 -5.11 11.15
C VAL A 35 9.66 -6.09 12.32
N ASP A 36 9.80 -7.38 12.04
CA ASP A 36 9.78 -8.40 13.09
C ASP A 36 11.06 -8.43 13.94
N ASN A 37 12.21 -8.20 13.33
CA ASN A 37 13.51 -8.35 13.98
C ASN A 37 14.12 -7.04 14.49
N VAL A 38 13.75 -5.89 13.90
CA VAL A 38 14.34 -4.59 14.22
C VAL A 38 13.38 -3.75 15.03
N ARG A 39 13.77 -3.38 16.24
CA ARG A 39 13.03 -2.48 17.13
C ARG A 39 13.57 -1.07 17.00
N ILE A 40 12.76 -0.14 16.52
CA ILE A 40 13.13 1.26 16.38
C ILE A 40 12.70 2.01 17.65
N GLY A 41 13.65 2.36 18.50
CA GLY A 41 13.40 3.13 19.72
C GLY A 41 12.93 2.30 20.92
N LYS A 42 12.62 3.03 22.03
CA LYS A 42 12.14 2.44 23.28
C LYS A 42 10.60 2.63 23.33
N GLY A 43 9.84 1.56 23.36
CA GLY A 43 8.37 1.62 23.44
C GLY A 43 7.66 0.71 22.47
N SER A 44 6.70 1.24 21.72
CA SER A 44 5.92 0.52 20.71
C SER A 44 6.82 -0.10 19.62
N LYS A 45 6.54 -1.34 19.24
CA LYS A 45 7.28 -2.04 18.20
C LYS A 45 6.91 -1.52 16.81
N PHE A 46 5.61 -1.32 16.56
CA PHE A 46 5.06 -1.06 15.24
C PHE A 46 4.88 0.43 14.91
N MET A 47 4.62 1.28 15.91
CA MET A 47 4.35 2.71 15.70
C MET A 47 5.49 3.48 15.01
N PRO A 48 6.79 3.26 15.33
CA PRO A 48 7.87 3.94 14.62
C PRO A 48 7.88 3.61 13.12
N TRP A 49 7.69 2.34 12.77
CA TRP A 49 7.63 1.89 11.38
C TRP A 49 6.49 2.53 10.60
N ILE A 50 5.27 2.56 11.21
CA ILE A 50 4.08 3.20 10.63
C ILE A 50 4.34 4.69 10.41
N THR A 51 4.97 5.36 11.38
CA THR A 51 5.24 6.80 11.28
C THR A 51 6.27 7.10 10.18
N ILE A 52 7.37 6.36 10.12
CA ILE A 52 8.41 6.55 9.11
C ILE A 52 7.84 6.22 7.72
N GLY A 53 7.22 5.07 7.56
CA GLY A 53 6.61 4.65 6.30
C GLY A 53 5.51 5.61 5.85
N GLY A 54 4.61 6.01 6.74
CA GLY A 54 3.54 6.96 6.46
C GLY A 54 4.07 8.34 6.04
N SER A 55 5.12 8.85 6.69
CA SER A 55 5.76 10.11 6.32
C SER A 55 6.45 10.00 4.95
N ALA A 56 7.14 8.91 4.68
CA ALA A 56 7.78 8.66 3.39
C ALA A 56 6.75 8.52 2.26
N LEU A 57 5.59 7.90 2.52
CA LEU A 57 4.51 7.78 1.53
C LEU A 57 4.06 9.11 0.98
N ILE A 58 3.96 10.18 1.80
CA ILE A 58 3.56 11.51 1.32
C ILE A 58 4.53 12.01 0.28
N ILE A 59 5.83 11.93 0.60
CA ILE A 59 6.90 12.41 -0.26
C ILE A 59 6.85 11.66 -1.60
N PHE A 60 6.84 10.33 -1.55
CA PHE A 60 6.89 9.52 -2.77
C PHE A 60 5.57 9.51 -3.55
N THR A 61 4.40 9.64 -2.89
CA THR A 61 3.13 9.85 -3.59
C THR A 61 3.15 11.17 -4.34
N THR A 62 3.61 12.26 -3.72
CA THR A 62 3.70 13.56 -4.38
C THR A 62 4.67 13.51 -5.56
N LEU A 63 5.84 12.89 -5.37
CA LEU A 63 6.83 12.70 -6.44
C LEU A 63 6.27 11.84 -7.59
N SER A 64 5.44 10.85 -7.32
CA SER A 64 4.81 9.99 -8.34
C SER A 64 3.93 10.78 -9.32
N PHE A 65 3.37 11.91 -8.89
CA PHE A 65 2.52 12.77 -9.72
C PHE A 65 3.22 14.04 -10.21
N MET A 66 4.54 14.11 -10.16
CA MET A 66 5.27 15.25 -10.70
C MET A 66 5.07 15.42 -12.21
N PRO A 67 4.94 16.66 -12.71
CA PRO A 67 4.73 16.97 -14.12
C PRO A 67 6.04 16.86 -14.92
N ILE A 68 6.51 15.65 -15.19
CA ILE A 68 7.73 15.38 -15.95
C ILE A 68 7.50 15.23 -17.46
N ALA A 69 6.35 15.69 -17.97
CA ALA A 69 5.95 15.53 -19.37
C ALA A 69 6.96 16.12 -20.37
N SER A 70 7.71 17.16 -20.00
CA SER A 70 8.73 17.81 -20.84
C SER A 70 10.08 17.08 -20.88
N MET A 71 10.29 16.08 -20.05
CA MET A 71 11.56 15.34 -19.98
C MET A 71 11.71 14.34 -21.13
N SER A 72 12.95 13.85 -21.33
CA SER A 72 13.21 12.81 -22.34
C SER A 72 12.44 11.53 -22.04
N TYR A 73 12.07 10.77 -23.08
CA TYR A 73 11.24 9.57 -22.92
C TYR A 73 11.89 8.52 -22.01
N ILE A 74 13.19 8.27 -22.18
CA ILE A 74 13.94 7.31 -21.36
C ILE A 74 13.94 7.74 -19.90
N PHE A 75 14.12 9.03 -19.63
CA PHE A 75 14.06 9.56 -18.26
C PHE A 75 12.69 9.32 -17.62
N LYS A 76 11.58 9.54 -18.35
CA LYS A 76 10.21 9.28 -17.87
C LYS A 76 10.04 7.83 -17.43
N VAL A 77 10.47 6.86 -18.26
CA VAL A 77 10.36 5.44 -17.96
C VAL A 77 11.16 5.06 -16.71
N ILE A 78 12.43 5.49 -16.65
CA ILE A 78 13.30 5.19 -15.49
C ILE A 78 12.76 5.85 -14.22
N TYR A 79 12.33 7.12 -14.30
CA TYR A 79 11.75 7.85 -13.18
C TYR A 79 10.49 7.16 -12.64
N CYS A 80 9.54 6.81 -13.52
CA CYS A 80 8.30 6.16 -13.10
C CYS A 80 8.56 4.80 -12.45
N LEU A 81 9.50 4.01 -12.98
CA LEU A 81 9.89 2.74 -12.38
C LEU A 81 10.55 2.95 -11.01
N ALA A 82 11.54 3.85 -10.93
CA ALA A 82 12.27 4.11 -9.69
C ALA A 82 11.34 4.63 -8.59
N ILE A 83 10.49 5.62 -8.91
CA ILE A 83 9.56 6.19 -7.93
C ILE A 83 8.53 5.17 -7.47
N TYR A 84 8.05 4.29 -8.37
CA TYR A 84 7.16 3.19 -8.02
C TYR A 84 7.81 2.24 -7.00
N CYS A 85 9.05 1.82 -7.27
CA CYS A 85 9.78 0.91 -6.38
C CYS A 85 9.98 1.52 -4.98
N VAL A 86 10.37 2.79 -4.91
CA VAL A 86 10.58 3.46 -3.61
C VAL A 86 9.26 3.74 -2.89
N TRP A 87 8.22 4.12 -3.63
CA TRP A 87 6.88 4.28 -3.08
C TRP A 87 6.36 2.97 -2.49
N SER A 88 6.57 1.84 -3.17
CA SER A 88 6.19 0.52 -2.70
C SER A 88 6.89 0.16 -1.39
N VAL A 89 8.19 0.44 -1.25
CA VAL A 89 8.93 0.27 0.02
C VAL A 89 8.27 1.05 1.16
N ALA A 90 7.98 2.34 0.94
CA ALA A 90 7.34 3.19 1.93
C ALA A 90 5.93 2.68 2.30
N TYR A 91 5.18 2.19 1.30
CA TYR A 91 3.86 1.59 1.51
C TYR A 91 3.95 0.35 2.39
N THR A 92 4.86 -0.57 2.09
CA THR A 92 5.05 -1.80 2.86
C THR A 92 5.51 -1.51 4.28
N MET A 93 6.42 -0.53 4.47
CA MET A 93 6.86 -0.08 5.79
C MET A 93 5.72 0.48 6.67
N ALA A 94 4.68 1.06 6.08
CA ALA A 94 3.51 1.52 6.81
C ALA A 94 2.47 0.40 6.97
N ASN A 95 2.17 -0.33 5.91
CA ASN A 95 1.01 -1.24 5.83
C ASN A 95 1.24 -2.56 6.59
N VAL A 96 2.44 -3.15 6.52
CA VAL A 96 2.73 -4.41 7.22
C VAL A 96 2.63 -4.26 8.73
N PRO A 97 3.31 -3.29 9.38
CA PRO A 97 3.16 -3.11 10.83
C PRO A 97 1.77 -2.62 11.23
N TYR A 98 1.07 -1.86 10.37
CA TYR A 98 -0.33 -1.48 10.61
C TYR A 98 -1.25 -2.71 10.64
N GLY A 99 -1.04 -3.69 9.75
CA GLY A 99 -1.75 -4.98 9.80
C GLY A 99 -1.45 -5.76 11.08
N ALA A 100 -0.18 -5.84 11.48
CA ALA A 100 0.24 -6.53 12.70
C ALA A 100 -0.27 -5.85 13.99
N LEU A 101 -0.42 -4.53 13.98
CA LEU A 101 -0.92 -3.74 15.11
C LEU A 101 -2.30 -4.22 15.60
N HIS A 102 -3.17 -4.70 14.70
CA HIS A 102 -4.49 -5.22 15.08
C HIS A 102 -4.42 -6.35 16.11
N SER A 103 -3.41 -7.21 16.01
CA SER A 103 -3.21 -8.30 16.97
C SER A 103 -2.64 -7.85 18.30
N CYS A 104 -2.06 -6.63 18.34
CA CYS A 104 -1.43 -6.05 19.52
C CYS A 104 -2.35 -5.13 20.33
N ILE A 105 -3.50 -4.74 19.78
CA ILE A 105 -4.47 -3.87 20.46
C ILE A 105 -5.27 -4.65 21.50
N THR A 106 -5.69 -5.87 21.19
CA THR A 106 -6.55 -6.70 22.05
C THR A 106 -6.38 -8.19 21.79
N ASN A 107 -6.55 -8.99 22.84
CA ASN A 107 -6.62 -10.47 22.75
C ASN A 107 -8.06 -10.99 22.55
N ASP A 108 -9.07 -10.13 22.69
CA ASP A 108 -10.47 -10.50 22.56
C ASP A 108 -10.84 -10.67 21.08
N PRO A 109 -11.27 -11.87 20.62
CA PRO A 109 -11.62 -12.12 19.22
C PRO A 109 -12.75 -11.21 18.71
N SER A 110 -13.75 -10.92 19.55
CA SER A 110 -14.88 -10.06 19.19
C SER A 110 -14.42 -8.62 18.89
N LYS A 111 -13.54 -8.10 19.74
CA LYS A 111 -12.97 -6.74 19.53
C LYS A 111 -12.06 -6.69 18.30
N ARG A 112 -11.32 -7.77 18.00
CA ARG A 112 -10.53 -7.87 16.77
C ARG A 112 -11.43 -7.84 15.53
N THR A 113 -12.57 -8.53 15.56
CA THR A 113 -13.56 -8.50 14.47
C THR A 113 -14.08 -7.08 14.27
N ASN A 114 -14.45 -6.38 15.35
CA ASN A 114 -14.90 -4.99 15.27
C ASN A 114 -13.82 -4.06 14.66
N LEU A 115 -12.56 -4.20 15.08
CA LEU A 115 -11.44 -3.44 14.48
C LEU A 115 -11.31 -3.68 12.98
N SER A 116 -11.42 -4.94 12.55
CA SER A 116 -11.39 -5.30 11.11
C SER A 116 -12.58 -4.70 10.36
N THR A 117 -13.77 -4.70 10.97
CA THR A 117 -14.97 -4.08 10.39
C THR A 117 -14.79 -2.57 10.20
N PHE A 118 -14.32 -1.85 11.21
CA PHE A 118 -14.04 -0.41 11.10
C PHE A 118 -12.96 -0.11 10.06
N ARG A 119 -11.92 -0.94 9.96
CA ARG A 119 -10.92 -0.84 8.90
C ARG A 119 -11.55 -0.98 7.52
N SER A 120 -12.44 -1.93 7.33
CA SER A 120 -13.15 -2.15 6.06
C SER A 120 -14.07 -0.98 5.71
N ILE A 121 -14.79 -0.43 6.69
CA ILE A 121 -15.62 0.77 6.51
C ILE A 121 -14.74 1.95 6.08
N GLY A 122 -13.60 2.18 6.76
CA GLY A 122 -12.65 3.23 6.40
C GLY A 122 -12.11 3.08 4.98
N ALA A 123 -11.76 1.85 4.56
CA ALA A 123 -11.33 1.56 3.20
C ALA A 123 -12.44 1.83 2.18
N GLY A 124 -13.69 1.47 2.47
CA GLY A 124 -14.85 1.76 1.64
C GLY A 124 -15.08 3.26 1.47
N LEU A 125 -15.00 4.04 2.55
CA LEU A 125 -15.12 5.50 2.49
C LEU A 125 -13.99 6.12 1.64
N ALA A 126 -12.75 5.66 1.79
CA ALA A 126 -11.63 6.12 0.97
C ALA A 126 -11.84 5.80 -0.51
N GLN A 127 -12.45 4.65 -0.82
CA GLN A 127 -12.78 4.29 -2.21
C GLN A 127 -13.85 5.21 -2.81
N VAL A 128 -14.90 5.56 -2.04
CA VAL A 128 -15.90 6.53 -2.48
C VAL A 128 -15.25 7.90 -2.76
N LEU A 129 -14.38 8.37 -1.89
CA LEU A 129 -13.63 9.61 -2.12
C LEU A 129 -12.77 9.53 -3.40
N SER A 130 -12.18 8.39 -3.69
CA SER A 130 -11.38 8.18 -4.92
C SER A 130 -12.24 8.28 -6.19
N MET A 131 -13.51 7.92 -6.13
CA MET A 131 -14.45 8.06 -7.27
C MET A 131 -14.74 9.52 -7.63
N LEU A 132 -14.50 10.46 -6.73
CA LEU A 132 -14.64 11.90 -6.99
C LEU A 132 -13.42 12.51 -7.68
N LEU A 133 -12.29 11.79 -7.73
CA LEU A 133 -11.04 12.29 -8.34
C LEU A 133 -11.20 12.71 -9.80
N PRO A 134 -11.88 11.97 -10.68
CA PRO A 134 -12.10 12.38 -12.06
C PRO A 134 -12.78 13.75 -12.18
N LEU A 135 -13.75 14.04 -11.32
CA LEU A 135 -14.46 15.33 -11.33
C LEU A 135 -13.55 16.53 -11.02
N ILE A 136 -12.46 16.31 -10.31
CA ILE A 136 -11.49 17.36 -9.92
C ILE A 136 -10.41 17.51 -10.98
N VAL A 137 -9.98 16.39 -11.57
CA VAL A 137 -8.76 16.31 -12.38
C VAL A 137 -9.02 16.52 -13.87
N TYR A 138 -10.25 16.20 -14.34
CA TYR A 138 -10.63 16.43 -15.73
C TYR A 138 -11.33 17.79 -15.91
N ASP A 139 -11.17 18.36 -17.09
CA ASP A 139 -11.90 19.54 -17.52
C ASP A 139 -13.24 19.16 -18.19
N LYS A 140 -14.08 20.16 -18.52
CA LYS A 140 -15.38 19.97 -19.21
C LYS A 140 -15.22 19.27 -20.55
N ASP A 141 -14.08 19.40 -21.19
CA ASP A 141 -13.73 18.78 -22.47
C ASP A 141 -13.07 17.38 -22.29
N ASN A 142 -13.17 16.81 -21.09
CA ASN A 142 -12.59 15.49 -20.73
C ASN A 142 -11.06 15.40 -20.88
N ASN A 143 -10.35 16.54 -20.81
CA ASN A 143 -8.90 16.60 -20.83
C ASN A 143 -8.35 16.56 -19.41
N LEU A 144 -7.32 15.72 -19.19
CA LEU A 144 -6.64 15.61 -17.90
C LEU A 144 -5.75 16.84 -17.63
N ILE A 145 -6.04 17.57 -16.55
CA ILE A 145 -5.21 18.68 -16.10
C ILE A 145 -4.14 18.14 -15.14
N GLY A 146 -2.94 17.88 -15.67
CA GLY A 146 -1.85 17.25 -14.92
C GLY A 146 -1.41 18.01 -13.67
N SER A 147 -1.47 19.34 -13.68
CA SER A 147 -1.13 20.14 -12.48
C SER A 147 -2.11 19.89 -11.32
N ARG A 148 -3.39 19.65 -11.60
CA ARG A 148 -4.38 19.34 -10.57
C ARG A 148 -4.10 18.00 -9.87
N MET A 149 -3.49 17.02 -10.58
CA MET A 149 -3.09 15.74 -10.00
C MET A 149 -2.10 15.90 -8.86
N VAL A 150 -1.13 16.80 -8.99
CA VAL A 150 -0.13 17.06 -7.92
C VAL A 150 -0.82 17.60 -6.67
N TYR A 151 -1.72 18.57 -6.82
CA TYR A 151 -2.47 19.12 -5.69
C TYR A 151 -3.37 18.08 -5.02
N VAL A 152 -4.05 17.26 -5.82
CA VAL A 152 -4.86 16.16 -5.31
C VAL A 152 -4.01 15.15 -4.56
N ALA A 153 -2.85 14.76 -5.12
CA ALA A 153 -1.91 13.87 -4.45
C ALA A 153 -1.43 14.43 -3.10
N LEU A 154 -1.12 15.73 -3.05
CA LEU A 154 -0.73 16.41 -1.80
C LEU A 154 -1.85 16.39 -0.76
N VAL A 155 -3.07 16.74 -1.15
CA VAL A 155 -4.23 16.76 -0.23
C VAL A 155 -4.52 15.36 0.31
N PHE A 156 -4.59 14.34 -0.55
CA PHE A 156 -4.84 12.97 -0.12
C PHE A 156 -3.70 12.40 0.73
N SER A 157 -2.45 12.75 0.40
CA SER A 157 -1.29 12.36 1.21
C SER A 157 -1.32 13.03 2.59
N ALA A 158 -1.72 14.29 2.68
CA ALA A 158 -1.88 15.00 3.95
C ALA A 158 -3.00 14.39 4.82
N ILE A 159 -4.13 14.02 4.20
CA ILE A 159 -5.20 13.27 4.88
C ILE A 159 -4.69 11.92 5.40
N GLY A 160 -3.96 11.18 4.57
CA GLY A 160 -3.35 9.91 4.96
C GLY A 160 -2.38 10.05 6.14
N LEU A 161 -1.52 11.08 6.12
CA LEU A 161 -0.61 11.37 7.23
C LEU A 161 -1.37 11.69 8.52
N SER A 162 -2.39 12.53 8.44
CA SER A 162 -3.20 12.85 9.60
C SER A 162 -3.82 11.59 10.21
N GLY A 163 -4.27 10.64 9.37
CA GLY A 163 -4.74 9.33 9.80
C GLY A 163 -3.65 8.52 10.55
N PHE A 164 -2.43 8.44 10.00
CA PHE A 164 -1.32 7.75 10.68
C PHE A 164 -0.92 8.43 11.98
N MET A 165 -0.95 9.77 12.03
CA MET A 165 -0.68 10.51 13.27
C MET A 165 -1.77 10.29 14.33
N LEU A 166 -3.05 10.21 13.94
CA LEU A 166 -4.15 9.84 14.83
C LEU A 166 -3.97 8.44 15.39
N VAL A 167 -3.59 7.46 14.55
CA VAL A 167 -3.27 6.10 15.02
C VAL A 167 -2.15 6.16 16.06
N ARG A 168 -1.08 6.91 15.81
CA ARG A 168 0.03 7.07 16.75
C ARG A 168 -0.39 7.69 18.09
N LEU A 169 -1.31 8.64 18.08
CA LEU A 169 -1.76 9.36 19.30
C LEU A 169 -2.79 8.57 20.11
N LEU A 170 -3.67 7.82 19.42
CA LEU A 170 -4.84 7.20 20.05
C LEU A 170 -4.65 5.71 20.34
N VAL A 171 -3.77 5.03 19.59
CA VAL A 171 -3.60 3.58 19.71
C VAL A 171 -2.38 3.25 20.57
N THR A 172 -2.61 2.41 21.58
CA THR A 172 -1.56 1.84 22.42
C THR A 172 -1.46 0.34 22.21
N GLU A 173 -0.24 -0.17 22.04
CA GLU A 173 0.03 -1.60 22.03
C GLU A 173 -0.15 -2.15 23.45
N ARG A 174 -1.21 -2.90 23.68
CA ARG A 174 -1.57 -3.47 25.00
C ARG A 174 -1.08 -4.91 25.14
N VAL A 175 -0.95 -5.62 24.03
CA VAL A 175 -0.47 -6.99 23.97
C VAL A 175 0.96 -6.98 23.51
N VAL A 176 1.87 -7.30 24.43
CA VAL A 176 3.27 -7.50 24.07
C VAL A 176 3.35 -8.82 23.33
N VAL A 177 3.53 -8.78 22.01
CA VAL A 177 3.98 -9.95 21.26
C VAL A 177 5.43 -10.15 21.68
N GLU A 178 5.67 -11.10 22.57
CA GLU A 178 7.02 -11.52 22.91
C GLU A 178 7.74 -11.82 21.60
N ALA A 179 8.88 -11.17 21.41
CA ALA A 179 9.77 -11.54 20.31
C ALA A 179 10.06 -13.03 20.50
N HIS A 180 9.67 -13.84 19.53
CA HIS A 180 10.03 -15.26 19.51
C HIS A 180 11.52 -15.34 19.87
N ASP A 181 11.81 -16.21 20.83
CA ASP A 181 13.15 -16.42 21.37
C ASP A 181 14.16 -16.41 20.21
N LYS A 182 15.21 -15.62 20.34
CA LYS A 182 16.26 -15.40 19.32
C LYS A 182 16.96 -16.67 18.85
N THR A 183 16.55 -17.82 19.35
CA THR A 183 17.16 -19.12 19.09
C THR A 183 16.71 -19.78 17.79
N GLU A 184 15.58 -19.41 17.19
CA GLU A 184 15.25 -19.90 15.85
C GLU A 184 15.19 -18.72 14.87
N LYS A 185 16.30 -18.40 14.23
CA LYS A 185 16.29 -17.71 12.93
C LYS A 185 15.51 -18.60 11.98
N MET A 186 14.20 -18.36 11.87
CA MET A 186 13.39 -19.07 10.88
C MET A 186 14.00 -18.78 9.52
N SER A 187 14.65 -19.78 8.94
CA SER A 187 15.13 -19.68 7.58
C SER A 187 13.94 -19.34 6.68
N TYR A 188 14.10 -18.34 5.84
CA TYR A 188 13.09 -17.92 4.85
C TYR A 188 12.49 -19.13 4.10
N LEU A 189 13.34 -20.11 3.77
CA LEU A 189 12.91 -21.38 3.17
C LEU A 189 11.99 -22.22 4.06
N LYS A 190 12.19 -22.22 5.39
CA LYS A 190 11.30 -22.90 6.34
C LYS A 190 9.94 -22.23 6.41
N ALA A 191 9.90 -20.89 6.39
CA ALA A 191 8.64 -20.13 6.39
C ALA A 191 7.85 -20.37 5.10
N VAL A 192 8.50 -20.34 3.94
CA VAL A 192 7.88 -20.63 2.63
C VAL A 192 7.37 -22.08 2.58
N LYS A 193 8.17 -23.04 3.03
CA LYS A 193 7.75 -24.44 3.11
C LYS A 193 6.56 -24.62 4.06
N GLY A 194 6.56 -23.95 5.21
CA GLY A 194 5.47 -23.93 6.18
C GLY A 194 4.17 -23.38 5.59
N PHE A 195 4.26 -22.33 4.74
CA PHE A 195 3.12 -21.79 4.02
C PHE A 195 2.46 -22.85 3.13
N PHE A 196 3.23 -23.56 2.31
CA PHE A 196 2.70 -24.59 1.41
C PHE A 196 2.25 -25.88 2.12
N THR A 197 2.68 -26.10 3.36
CA THR A 197 2.27 -27.26 4.16
C THR A 197 1.01 -26.99 4.97
N ASN A 198 0.66 -25.72 5.22
CA ASN A 198 -0.47 -25.32 6.03
C ASN A 198 -1.76 -25.23 5.17
N ARG A 199 -2.55 -26.32 5.18
CA ARG A 199 -3.80 -26.40 4.39
C ARG A 199 -4.80 -25.27 4.66
N PRO A 200 -5.13 -24.89 5.90
CA PRO A 200 -5.99 -23.74 6.18
C PRO A 200 -5.49 -22.43 5.56
N LEU A 201 -4.18 -22.20 5.62
CA LEU A 201 -3.57 -20.99 5.06
C LEU A 201 -3.65 -20.98 3.54
N LEU A 202 -3.41 -22.11 2.88
CA LEU A 202 -3.58 -22.26 1.43
C LEU A 202 -5.03 -22.03 1.00
N ALA A 203 -6.00 -22.57 1.76
CA ALA A 203 -7.42 -22.38 1.45
C ALA A 203 -7.81 -20.89 1.52
N ILE A 204 -7.41 -20.17 2.58
CA ILE A 204 -7.68 -18.73 2.72
C ILE A 204 -7.01 -17.94 1.58
N THR A 205 -5.77 -18.29 1.24
CA THR A 205 -5.05 -17.64 0.15
C THR A 205 -5.72 -17.88 -1.20
N ALA A 206 -6.18 -19.10 -1.48
CA ALA A 206 -6.91 -19.42 -2.71
C ALA A 206 -8.23 -18.66 -2.81
N VAL A 207 -9.00 -18.56 -1.73
CA VAL A 207 -10.25 -17.78 -1.68
C VAL A 207 -9.95 -16.29 -1.92
N SER A 208 -8.93 -15.74 -1.26
CA SER A 208 -8.53 -14.34 -1.45
C SER A 208 -8.08 -14.07 -2.89
N PHE A 209 -7.37 -15.00 -3.52
CA PHE A 209 -6.95 -14.88 -4.92
C PHE A 209 -8.15 -14.84 -5.88
N VAL A 210 -9.12 -15.73 -5.70
CA VAL A 210 -10.36 -15.74 -6.49
C VAL A 210 -11.14 -14.44 -6.27
N GLN A 211 -11.25 -13.97 -5.02
CA GLN A 211 -11.93 -12.72 -4.70
C GLN A 211 -11.31 -11.51 -5.40
N VAL A 212 -9.97 -11.42 -5.43
CA VAL A 212 -9.24 -10.34 -6.11
C VAL A 212 -9.48 -10.39 -7.62
N ILE A 213 -9.45 -11.59 -8.24
CA ILE A 213 -9.74 -11.75 -9.67
C ILE A 213 -11.17 -11.30 -9.98
N CYS A 214 -12.17 -11.75 -9.22
CA CYS A 214 -13.55 -11.34 -9.40
C CYS A 214 -13.71 -9.81 -9.25
N PHE A 215 -13.09 -9.21 -8.25
CA PHE A 215 -13.15 -7.77 -8.03
C PHE A 215 -12.51 -6.99 -9.19
N MET A 216 -11.33 -7.40 -9.66
CA MET A 216 -10.67 -6.76 -10.81
C MET A 216 -11.46 -6.93 -12.11
N SER A 217 -12.08 -8.09 -12.31
CA SER A 217 -12.92 -8.32 -13.48
C SER A 217 -14.16 -7.42 -13.46
N MET A 218 -14.82 -7.28 -12.32
CA MET A 218 -15.97 -6.38 -12.17
C MET A 218 -15.60 -4.91 -12.41
N THR A 219 -14.48 -4.45 -11.88
CA THR A 219 -14.00 -3.07 -12.09
C THR A 219 -13.65 -2.81 -13.56
N SER A 220 -13.06 -3.79 -14.25
CA SER A 220 -12.74 -3.69 -15.67
C SER A 220 -14.00 -3.65 -16.54
N VAL A 221 -14.98 -4.50 -16.25
CA VAL A 221 -16.28 -4.51 -16.96
C VAL A 221 -17.03 -3.17 -16.75
N ASN A 222 -17.08 -2.69 -15.51
CA ASN A 222 -17.71 -1.40 -15.22
C ASN A 222 -17.04 -0.24 -15.97
N SER A 223 -15.71 -0.24 -16.10
CA SER A 223 -15.01 0.81 -16.84
C SER A 223 -15.30 0.79 -18.34
N ILE A 224 -15.69 -0.34 -18.90
CA ILE A 224 -16.06 -0.49 -20.33
C ILE A 224 -17.53 -0.08 -20.55
N ILE A 225 -18.42 -0.37 -19.59
CA ILE A 225 -19.85 -0.09 -19.73
C ILE A 225 -20.16 1.40 -19.56
N PHE A 226 -19.38 2.11 -18.75
CA PHE A 226 -19.60 3.52 -18.40
C PHE A 226 -18.63 4.48 -19.14
N GLN A 227 -17.93 4.04 -20.18
CA GLN A 227 -17.26 4.89 -21.17
C GLN A 227 -18.21 5.23 -22.33
#